data_82599e809059d9c64d5a9604f01d822c
#
_entry.id   82599e809059d9c64d5a9604f01d822c
#
_cell.length_a   1.000
_cell.length_b   1.000
_cell.length_c   1.000
_cell.angle_alpha   90.00
_cell.angle_beta   90.00
_cell.angle_gamma   90.00
#
_symmetry.space_group_name_H-M   'P 1'
#
loop_
_entity.id
_entity.type
_entity.pdbx_description
1 polymer ?
#
loop_
_entity_poly.entity_id
_entity_poly.type
_entity_poly.pdbx_seq_one_letter_code
_entity_poly.pdbx_strand_id
1 'polypeptide(L)'
;MLALAQGQSDWLQPTVWGQTLPLDAPLAYWMGAWAIGLAPSWLSAGSAARIPFALLLALTMFSTWKAAYYLGLGARAQPVAFAFGGEAKPKDYARTIADSATLALIACLGLALLSHEATPMLMQFSFFGCAFLGASALPYHPFKSSMALLVALAGLSFSGAPTLSVLLATGVACIIFFDKENENTSLLRMYAYALLACALGIAAIAHYFDLFHWRISSTARDWNNWRGLVDLLVWFMWPAWPLVLWTLWQWRRQWLSQNWSRHLVLPLWFITLALCVALMTRTEDQTLMLVLPPMATLAAFALPTFRRSFSAFIDWFTLIFFTGCAFIIWVIWIAMQTGWPPQPAANVARLAPGFVPSFSVLAFVFALMATAIWAWLVKWRVGRHRQAIWKSLVLPSGGAALCWLLLMSLWLPLLDFARSYVPWVQQIQQTMKVQGGSSSDCMMTYGLNVGQMTAFHYHGGFEIKPLDNAESPQNASCRWLMVDNDSRPELAQVAHIKEWRRIETIKRPANKNEDVTLYLRRVQ
;
A
#
# COMPACT_ATOMS: atom_id res chain seq x y z
N MET A 1 7.83 -8.23 14.59
CA MET A 1 8.69 -7.06 14.86
C MET A 1 8.96 -6.87 16.36
N LEU A 2 7.92 -6.73 17.21
CA LEU A 2 8.11 -6.51 18.66
C LEU A 2 8.84 -7.69 19.33
N ALA A 3 8.44 -8.94 19.08
CA ALA A 3 9.07 -10.13 19.62
C ALA A 3 10.56 -10.26 19.20
N LEU A 4 10.88 -9.88 17.94
CA LEU A 4 12.27 -9.83 17.47
C LEU A 4 13.08 -8.75 18.22
N ALA A 5 12.52 -7.56 18.41
CA ALA A 5 13.17 -6.47 19.11
C ALA A 5 13.41 -6.79 20.60
N GLN A 6 12.57 -7.63 21.20
CA GLN A 6 12.66 -8.07 22.60
C GLN A 6 13.52 -9.35 22.77
N GLY A 7 14.05 -9.92 21.68
CA GLY A 7 14.82 -11.18 21.73
C GLY A 7 13.99 -12.43 22.06
N GLN A 8 12.67 -12.36 21.89
CA GLN A 8 11.75 -13.46 22.17
C GLN A 8 11.54 -14.38 20.96
N SER A 9 12.10 -14.04 19.81
CA SER A 9 11.96 -14.78 18.57
C SER A 9 13.28 -14.79 17.80
N ASP A 10 13.55 -15.86 17.04
CA ASP A 10 14.73 -15.97 16.18
C ASP A 10 14.58 -15.07 14.94
N TRP A 11 15.68 -14.45 14.49
CA TRP A 11 15.72 -13.58 13.32
C TRP A 11 15.53 -14.32 12.00
N LEU A 12 15.92 -15.59 11.94
CA LEU A 12 15.82 -16.44 10.74
C LEU A 12 14.60 -17.37 10.78
N GLN A 13 14.13 -17.70 11.98
CA GLN A 13 12.95 -18.56 12.18
C GLN A 13 11.99 -17.89 13.17
N PRO A 14 11.27 -16.84 12.72
CA PRO A 14 10.37 -16.14 13.61
C PRO A 14 9.26 -17.07 14.10
N THR A 15 9.02 -17.03 15.40
CA THR A 15 7.96 -17.79 16.06
C THR A 15 6.86 -16.85 16.54
N VAL A 16 5.61 -17.28 16.40
CA VAL A 16 4.44 -16.64 16.99
C VAL A 16 3.63 -17.72 17.68
N TRP A 17 3.33 -17.53 18.97
CA TRP A 17 2.66 -18.51 19.85
C TRP A 17 3.36 -19.88 19.90
N GLY A 18 4.70 -19.88 19.79
CA GLY A 18 5.49 -21.12 19.75
C GLY A 18 5.48 -21.88 18.44
N GLN A 19 4.75 -21.40 17.43
CA GLN A 19 4.76 -21.95 16.08
C GLN A 19 5.74 -21.17 15.20
N THR A 20 6.53 -21.90 14.39
CA THR A 20 7.40 -21.29 13.38
C THR A 20 6.55 -20.78 12.23
N LEU A 21 6.72 -19.51 11.90
CA LEU A 21 6.09 -18.91 10.71
C LEU A 21 7.05 -18.98 9.52
N PRO A 22 6.54 -19.19 8.30
CA PRO A 22 7.38 -19.07 7.12
C PRO A 22 7.93 -17.65 7.01
N LEU A 23 9.24 -17.54 6.75
CA LEU A 23 9.93 -16.25 6.64
C LEU A 23 9.71 -15.64 5.24
N ASP A 24 8.49 -15.23 4.96
CA ASP A 24 8.10 -14.73 3.63
C ASP A 24 8.77 -13.41 3.23
N ALA A 25 9.00 -12.52 4.19
CA ALA A 25 9.49 -11.15 3.96
C ALA A 25 10.40 -10.66 5.09
N PRO A 26 11.59 -11.30 5.26
CA PRO A 26 12.46 -11.06 6.42
C PRO A 26 12.83 -9.59 6.62
N LEU A 27 13.15 -8.88 5.56
CA LEU A 27 13.61 -7.49 5.62
C LEU A 27 12.58 -6.55 6.23
N ALA A 28 11.29 -6.77 5.98
CA ALA A 28 10.22 -5.95 6.54
C ALA A 28 10.13 -6.10 8.06
N TYR A 29 10.26 -7.33 8.55
CA TYR A 29 10.22 -7.60 9.98
C TYR A 29 11.48 -7.12 10.68
N TRP A 30 12.65 -7.32 10.08
CA TRP A 30 13.94 -6.86 10.62
C TRP A 30 13.99 -5.34 10.73
N MET A 31 13.59 -4.64 9.68
CA MET A 31 13.59 -3.17 9.67
C MET A 31 12.68 -2.59 10.75
N GLY A 32 11.49 -3.16 10.93
CA GLY A 32 10.58 -2.75 11.99
C GLY A 32 11.13 -3.07 13.39
N ALA A 33 11.77 -4.22 13.57
CA ALA A 33 12.39 -4.62 14.83
C ALA A 33 13.59 -3.71 15.20
N TRP A 34 14.44 -3.37 14.23
CA TRP A 34 15.54 -2.40 14.46
C TRP A 34 15.01 -1.02 14.84
N ALA A 35 13.96 -0.56 14.15
CA ALA A 35 13.34 0.73 14.49
C ALA A 35 12.77 0.75 15.91
N ILE A 36 12.15 -0.35 16.36
CA ILE A 36 11.66 -0.49 17.74
C ILE A 36 12.83 -0.49 18.73
N GLY A 37 13.90 -1.25 18.44
CA GLY A 37 15.06 -1.35 19.32
C GLY A 37 15.86 -0.04 19.46
N LEU A 38 15.83 0.81 18.42
CA LEU A 38 16.49 2.12 18.45
C LEU A 38 15.59 3.25 18.97
N ALA A 39 14.30 2.98 19.19
CA ALA A 39 13.34 4.00 19.56
C ALA A 39 13.52 4.44 21.03
N PRO A 40 13.42 5.74 21.32
CA PRO A 40 13.44 6.24 22.68
C PRO A 40 12.17 5.78 23.44
N SER A 41 12.27 5.69 24.77
CA SER A 41 11.23 5.13 25.64
C SER A 41 9.87 5.85 25.59
N TRP A 42 9.85 7.12 25.15
CA TRP A 42 8.61 7.89 25.01
C TRP A 42 7.83 7.54 23.73
N LEU A 43 8.45 6.84 22.78
CA LEU A 43 7.83 6.48 21.50
C LEU A 43 7.26 5.07 21.58
N SER A 44 5.98 4.89 21.26
CA SER A 44 5.36 3.56 21.26
C SER A 44 5.99 2.65 20.18
N ALA A 45 6.12 1.36 20.48
CA ALA A 45 6.67 0.38 19.53
C ALA A 45 5.96 0.40 18.17
N GLY A 46 4.62 0.56 18.17
CA GLY A 46 3.85 0.67 16.93
C GLY A 46 4.18 1.91 16.12
N SER A 47 4.43 3.06 16.78
CA SER A 47 4.84 4.30 16.10
C SER A 47 6.28 4.19 15.59
N ALA A 48 7.18 3.62 16.38
CA ALA A 48 8.56 3.40 16.00
C ALA A 48 8.68 2.51 14.75
N ALA A 49 7.94 1.40 14.71
CA ALA A 49 7.93 0.49 13.58
C ALA A 49 7.45 1.16 12.27
N ARG A 50 6.60 2.18 12.33
CA ARG A 50 6.05 2.87 11.15
C ARG A 50 7.01 3.89 10.53
N ILE A 51 7.96 4.43 11.28
CA ILE A 51 8.88 5.47 10.78
C ILE A 51 9.65 5.03 9.53
N PRO A 52 10.33 3.87 9.50
CA PRO A 52 11.05 3.44 8.29
C PRO A 52 10.12 3.25 7.08
N PHE A 53 8.88 2.83 7.28
CA PHE A 53 7.92 2.67 6.18
C PHE A 53 7.45 4.03 5.64
N ALA A 54 7.31 5.05 6.48
CA ALA A 54 7.06 6.41 6.02
C ALA A 54 8.24 6.95 5.19
N LEU A 55 9.48 6.66 5.58
CA LEU A 55 10.67 7.01 4.79
C LEU A 55 10.73 6.25 3.46
N LEU A 56 10.33 4.99 3.43
CA LEU A 56 10.22 4.21 2.19
C LEU A 56 9.18 4.80 1.24
N LEU A 57 8.05 5.30 1.75
CA LEU A 57 7.06 6.01 0.93
C LEU A 57 7.66 7.28 0.31
N ALA A 58 8.36 8.08 1.11
CA ALA A 58 9.05 9.27 0.61
C ALA A 58 10.12 8.90 -0.44
N LEU A 59 10.86 7.81 -0.23
CA LEU A 59 11.83 7.28 -1.18
C LEU A 59 11.15 6.85 -2.50
N THR A 60 9.96 6.27 -2.45
CA THR A 60 9.19 5.92 -3.66
C THR A 60 8.78 7.16 -4.45
N MET A 61 8.30 8.21 -3.79
CA MET A 61 7.97 9.48 -4.45
C MET A 61 9.20 10.10 -5.11
N PHE A 62 10.33 10.14 -4.39
CA PHE A 62 11.61 10.62 -4.93
C PHE A 62 12.09 9.77 -6.12
N SER A 63 12.01 8.45 -6.01
CA SER A 63 12.41 7.51 -7.07
C SER A 63 11.55 7.68 -8.32
N THR A 64 10.25 7.87 -8.16
CA THR A 64 9.33 8.14 -9.27
C THR A 64 9.68 9.47 -9.97
N TRP A 65 9.92 10.52 -9.19
CA TRP A 65 10.35 11.83 -9.70
C TRP A 65 11.64 11.71 -10.52
N LYS A 66 12.66 11.06 -9.95
CA LYS A 66 13.95 10.88 -10.61
C LYS A 66 13.86 9.97 -11.84
N ALA A 67 13.09 8.90 -11.79
CA ALA A 67 12.88 8.01 -12.93
C ALA A 67 12.22 8.75 -14.09
N ALA A 68 11.16 9.50 -13.83
CA ALA A 68 10.47 10.33 -14.82
C ALA A 68 11.41 11.41 -15.40
N TYR A 69 12.27 12.01 -14.56
CA TYR A 69 13.27 12.97 -15.01
C TYR A 69 14.25 12.36 -16.02
N TYR A 70 14.83 11.18 -15.71
CA TYR A 70 15.78 10.54 -16.62
C TYR A 70 15.11 10.05 -17.90
N LEU A 71 13.88 9.58 -17.84
CA LEU A 71 13.11 9.19 -19.03
C LEU A 71 12.76 10.42 -19.88
N GLY A 72 12.43 11.55 -19.23
CA GLY A 72 12.16 12.82 -19.91
C GLY A 72 13.38 13.45 -20.56
N LEU A 73 14.62 13.11 -20.16
CA LEU A 73 15.86 13.55 -20.80
C LEU A 73 16.13 12.83 -22.13
N GLY A 74 15.52 11.67 -22.37
CA GLY A 74 15.73 10.89 -23.61
C GLY A 74 15.42 11.71 -24.86
N ALA A 75 16.23 11.61 -25.90
CA ALA A 75 16.06 12.40 -27.12
C ALA A 75 14.69 12.18 -27.76
N ARG A 76 14.18 10.95 -27.74
CA ARG A 76 12.86 10.60 -28.28
C ARG A 76 11.69 11.02 -27.41
N ALA A 77 11.92 11.37 -26.15
CA ALA A 77 10.91 11.90 -25.24
C ALA A 77 10.70 13.41 -25.40
N GLN A 78 11.69 14.12 -25.97
CA GLN A 78 11.64 15.56 -26.16
C GLN A 78 10.59 15.97 -27.19
N PRO A 79 9.92 17.12 -27.01
CA PRO A 79 9.01 17.67 -28.01
C PRO A 79 9.77 17.96 -29.31
N VAL A 80 9.06 17.88 -30.44
CA VAL A 80 9.64 18.20 -31.75
C VAL A 80 10.07 19.67 -31.75
N ALA A 81 11.30 19.92 -32.24
CA ALA A 81 11.86 21.25 -32.36
C ALA A 81 11.00 22.15 -33.24
N PHE A 82 10.74 23.39 -32.80
CA PHE A 82 10.07 24.39 -33.61
C PHE A 82 11.03 25.03 -34.60
N ALA A 83 10.55 25.31 -35.82
CA ALA A 83 11.38 25.88 -36.89
C ALA A 83 12.01 27.24 -36.52
N PHE A 84 11.46 27.95 -35.56
CA PHE A 84 11.90 29.30 -35.14
C PHE A 84 12.51 29.34 -33.72
N GLY A 85 12.80 28.21 -33.09
CA GLY A 85 13.28 28.13 -31.72
C GLY A 85 12.21 28.44 -30.66
N GLY A 86 12.65 28.61 -29.43
CA GLY A 86 11.74 28.87 -28.28
C GLY A 86 11.31 27.64 -27.51
N GLU A 87 11.95 26.50 -27.76
CA GLU A 87 11.71 25.25 -27.05
C GLU A 87 12.27 25.32 -25.60
N ALA A 88 11.60 24.60 -24.72
CA ALA A 88 12.12 24.41 -23.38
C ALA A 88 13.46 23.64 -23.44
N LYS A 89 14.43 24.03 -22.63
CA LYS A 89 15.68 23.27 -22.51
C LYS A 89 15.36 21.83 -22.09
N PRO A 90 16.06 20.81 -22.61
CA PRO A 90 15.80 19.40 -22.28
C PRO A 90 15.71 19.11 -20.78
N LYS A 91 16.54 19.77 -19.96
CA LYS A 91 16.52 19.63 -18.51
C LYS A 91 15.24 20.21 -17.88
N ASP A 92 14.74 21.33 -18.40
CA ASP A 92 13.54 21.98 -17.86
C ASP A 92 12.28 21.22 -18.26
N TYR A 93 12.26 20.68 -19.49
CA TYR A 93 11.22 19.74 -19.91
C TYR A 93 11.19 18.49 -19.03
N ALA A 94 12.36 17.86 -18.82
CA ALA A 94 12.48 16.67 -17.99
C ALA A 94 12.02 16.91 -16.53
N ARG A 95 12.35 18.08 -15.95
CA ARG A 95 11.83 18.49 -14.63
C ARG A 95 10.31 18.61 -14.63
N THR A 96 9.76 19.24 -15.67
CA THR A 96 8.31 19.39 -15.80
C THR A 96 7.58 18.04 -15.86
N ILE A 97 8.15 17.06 -16.59
CA ILE A 97 7.63 15.69 -16.63
C ILE A 97 7.76 15.01 -15.27
N ALA A 98 8.89 15.18 -14.58
CA ALA A 98 9.13 14.60 -13.25
C ALA A 98 8.14 15.14 -12.20
N ASP A 99 7.93 16.47 -12.17
CA ASP A 99 6.94 17.11 -11.30
C ASP A 99 5.53 16.59 -11.60
N SER A 100 5.20 16.46 -12.88
CA SER A 100 3.92 15.91 -13.34
C SER A 100 3.71 14.45 -12.92
N ALA A 101 4.77 13.63 -12.99
CA ALA A 101 4.70 12.23 -12.57
C ALA A 101 4.45 12.10 -11.06
N THR A 102 5.13 12.92 -10.25
CA THR A 102 4.90 12.94 -8.80
C THR A 102 3.48 13.39 -8.46
N LEU A 103 2.99 14.44 -9.12
CA LEU A 103 1.60 14.89 -8.94
C LEU A 103 0.59 13.82 -9.40
N ALA A 104 0.85 13.12 -10.50
CA ALA A 104 0.02 12.00 -10.94
C ALA A 104 0.00 10.87 -9.93
N LEU A 105 1.17 10.54 -9.33
CA LEU A 105 1.27 9.53 -8.28
C LEU A 105 0.44 9.91 -7.04
N ILE A 106 0.58 11.16 -6.56
CA ILE A 106 -0.20 11.66 -5.40
C ILE A 106 -1.69 11.71 -5.70
N ALA A 107 -2.08 11.98 -6.95
CA ALA A 107 -3.48 12.02 -7.36
C ALA A 107 -4.13 10.64 -7.40
N CYS A 108 -3.36 9.53 -7.46
CA CYS A 108 -3.91 8.17 -7.49
C CYS A 108 -4.60 7.83 -6.17
N LEU A 109 -5.89 7.50 -6.23
CA LEU A 109 -6.71 7.24 -5.03
C LEU A 109 -6.18 6.04 -4.23
N GLY A 110 -5.67 5.01 -4.92
CA GLY A 110 -5.11 3.82 -4.27
C GLY A 110 -3.85 4.07 -3.46
N LEU A 111 -3.05 5.09 -3.79
CA LEU A 111 -1.85 5.40 -3.02
C LEU A 111 -2.19 5.72 -1.57
N ALA A 112 -3.15 6.62 -1.37
CA ALA A 112 -3.52 7.11 -0.05
C ALA A 112 -4.14 6.01 0.83
N LEU A 113 -4.83 5.03 0.21
CA LEU A 113 -5.53 3.97 0.93
C LEU A 113 -4.58 3.04 1.71
N LEU A 114 -3.42 2.70 1.13
CA LEU A 114 -2.55 1.62 1.63
C LEU A 114 -1.15 2.09 2.05
N SER A 115 -0.77 3.32 1.70
CA SER A 115 0.59 3.84 1.94
C SER A 115 0.93 4.12 3.41
N HIS A 116 -0.04 4.06 4.31
CA HIS A 116 0.15 4.31 5.75
C HIS A 116 0.41 3.03 6.57
N GLU A 117 0.38 1.87 5.95
CA GLU A 117 0.56 0.59 6.61
C GLU A 117 2.04 0.16 6.63
N ALA A 118 2.50 -0.37 7.77
CA ALA A 118 3.85 -0.94 7.91
C ALA A 118 3.85 -2.41 7.45
N THR A 119 3.74 -2.63 6.13
CA THR A 119 3.60 -3.95 5.51
C THR A 119 4.77 -4.31 4.60
N PRO A 120 5.05 -5.60 4.37
CA PRO A 120 6.01 -6.03 3.35
C PRO A 120 5.71 -5.45 1.97
N MET A 121 4.43 -5.23 1.65
CA MET A 121 4.00 -4.69 0.37
C MET A 121 4.44 -3.24 0.16
N LEU A 122 4.39 -2.39 1.19
CA LEU A 122 4.92 -1.02 1.10
C LEU A 122 6.45 -1.02 0.87
N MET A 123 7.15 -1.98 1.45
CA MET A 123 8.58 -2.17 1.18
C MET A 123 8.84 -2.60 -0.26
N GLN A 124 8.07 -3.57 -0.79
CA GLN A 124 8.13 -3.97 -2.20
C GLN A 124 7.84 -2.78 -3.12
N PHE A 125 6.84 -1.97 -2.80
CA PHE A 125 6.50 -0.76 -3.53
C PHE A 125 7.68 0.21 -3.63
N SER A 126 8.42 0.40 -2.53
CA SER A 126 9.59 1.26 -2.51
C SER A 126 10.75 0.69 -3.33
N PHE A 127 11.10 -0.58 -3.15
CA PHE A 127 12.17 -1.20 -3.92
C PHE A 127 11.82 -1.34 -5.40
N PHE A 128 10.57 -1.56 -5.75
CA PHE A 128 10.09 -1.52 -7.13
C PHE A 128 10.28 -0.13 -7.76
N GLY A 129 9.94 0.94 -7.03
CA GLY A 129 10.21 2.31 -7.45
C GLY A 129 11.71 2.61 -7.59
N CYS A 130 12.54 2.10 -6.68
CA CYS A 130 14.00 2.22 -6.77
C CYS A 130 14.58 1.44 -7.96
N ALA A 131 14.05 0.24 -8.25
CA ALA A 131 14.44 -0.53 -9.43
C ALA A 131 14.06 0.21 -10.72
N PHE A 132 12.87 0.83 -10.75
CA PHE A 132 12.43 1.67 -11.86
C PHE A 132 13.35 2.89 -12.07
N LEU A 133 13.77 3.55 -10.98
CA LEU A 133 14.77 4.62 -11.03
C LEU A 133 16.11 4.11 -11.56
N GLY A 134 16.64 3.00 -11.02
CA GLY A 134 17.91 2.43 -11.44
C GLY A 134 17.92 2.12 -12.93
N ALA A 135 16.86 1.47 -13.43
CA ALA A 135 16.69 1.16 -14.85
C ALA A 135 16.57 2.43 -15.73
N SER A 136 15.87 3.46 -15.25
CA SER A 136 15.70 4.72 -15.98
C SER A 136 16.98 5.55 -16.07
N ALA A 137 17.79 5.54 -15.01
CA ALA A 137 19.02 6.35 -14.90
C ALA A 137 20.27 5.67 -15.48
N LEU A 138 20.19 4.39 -15.81
CA LEU A 138 21.34 3.57 -16.22
C LEU A 138 22.18 4.17 -17.37
N PRO A 139 21.60 4.73 -18.45
CA PRO A 139 22.37 5.31 -19.53
C PRO A 139 23.12 6.60 -19.17
N TYR A 140 22.67 7.27 -18.11
CA TYR A 140 23.27 8.55 -17.67
C TYR A 140 24.34 8.35 -16.59
N HIS A 141 24.15 7.36 -15.73
CA HIS A 141 25.01 7.06 -14.59
C HIS A 141 25.19 5.53 -14.42
N PRO A 142 25.89 4.84 -15.32
CA PRO A 142 25.89 3.38 -15.39
C PRO A 142 26.24 2.71 -14.06
N PHE A 143 27.34 3.09 -13.43
CA PHE A 143 27.80 2.47 -12.18
C PHE A 143 26.84 2.70 -11.00
N LYS A 144 26.46 3.98 -10.74
CA LYS A 144 25.56 4.31 -9.62
C LYS A 144 24.19 3.69 -9.78
N SER A 145 23.67 3.68 -11.01
CA SER A 145 22.37 3.13 -11.32
C SER A 145 22.36 1.60 -11.22
N SER A 146 23.43 0.94 -11.63
CA SER A 146 23.58 -0.51 -11.46
C SER A 146 23.61 -0.90 -9.98
N MET A 147 24.34 -0.17 -9.14
CA MET A 147 24.36 -0.40 -7.71
C MET A 147 22.98 -0.18 -7.08
N ALA A 148 22.31 0.91 -7.44
CA ALA A 148 20.95 1.19 -6.96
C ALA A 148 19.95 0.09 -7.39
N LEU A 149 20.09 -0.39 -8.63
CA LEU A 149 19.26 -1.46 -9.18
C LEU A 149 19.50 -2.78 -8.44
N LEU A 150 20.76 -3.14 -8.16
CA LEU A 150 21.10 -4.33 -7.40
C LEU A 150 20.53 -4.31 -5.98
N VAL A 151 20.70 -3.18 -5.28
CA VAL A 151 20.13 -3.01 -3.93
C VAL A 151 18.61 -3.10 -3.97
N ALA A 152 17.98 -2.51 -4.98
CA ALA A 152 16.53 -2.56 -5.15
C ALA A 152 16.03 -3.98 -5.44
N LEU A 153 16.71 -4.75 -6.30
CA LEU A 153 16.36 -6.12 -6.62
C LEU A 153 16.58 -7.07 -5.43
N ALA A 154 17.66 -6.90 -4.67
CA ALA A 154 17.89 -7.63 -3.43
C ALA A 154 16.83 -7.29 -2.39
N GLY A 155 16.56 -6.00 -2.18
CA GLY A 155 15.52 -5.53 -1.27
C GLY A 155 14.14 -6.06 -1.63
N LEU A 156 13.81 -6.11 -2.92
CA LEU A 156 12.57 -6.68 -3.43
C LEU A 156 12.47 -8.18 -3.12
N SER A 157 13.57 -8.93 -3.27
CA SER A 157 13.62 -10.37 -2.98
C SER A 157 13.43 -10.63 -1.48
N PHE A 158 14.15 -9.92 -0.62
CA PHE A 158 14.04 -10.06 0.84
C PHE A 158 12.76 -9.42 1.43
N SER A 159 11.99 -8.68 0.64
CA SER A 159 10.65 -8.23 1.01
C SER A 159 9.53 -9.16 0.57
N GLY A 160 9.87 -10.36 0.05
CA GLY A 160 8.92 -11.42 -0.28
C GLY A 160 8.49 -11.47 -1.75
N ALA A 161 9.25 -10.84 -2.66
CA ALA A 161 8.96 -10.86 -4.09
C ALA A 161 10.18 -11.27 -4.96
N PRO A 162 10.82 -12.42 -4.70
CA PRO A 162 12.03 -12.83 -5.43
C PRO A 162 11.74 -13.09 -6.92
N THR A 163 10.61 -13.70 -7.25
CA THR A 163 10.21 -13.95 -8.64
C THR A 163 10.06 -12.63 -9.41
N LEU A 164 9.43 -11.63 -8.80
CA LEU A 164 9.28 -10.29 -9.38
C LEU A 164 10.65 -9.65 -9.62
N SER A 165 11.57 -9.79 -8.67
CA SER A 165 12.95 -9.27 -8.79
C SER A 165 13.68 -9.87 -10.00
N VAL A 166 13.63 -11.19 -10.18
CA VAL A 166 14.28 -11.88 -11.32
C VAL A 166 13.64 -11.46 -12.65
N LEU A 167 12.30 -11.40 -12.72
CA LEU A 167 11.60 -10.99 -13.94
C LEU A 167 11.87 -9.52 -14.29
N LEU A 168 11.97 -8.63 -13.30
CA LEU A 168 12.38 -7.24 -13.53
C LEU A 168 13.79 -7.15 -14.09
N ALA A 169 14.74 -7.85 -13.47
CA ALA A 169 16.13 -7.82 -13.91
C ALA A 169 16.29 -8.34 -15.35
N THR A 170 15.63 -9.45 -15.69
CA THR A 170 15.68 -10.02 -17.04
C THR A 170 15.07 -9.09 -18.07
N GLY A 171 13.89 -8.50 -17.80
CA GLY A 171 13.26 -7.58 -18.73
C GLY A 171 14.02 -6.27 -18.90
N VAL A 172 14.56 -5.70 -17.80
CA VAL A 172 15.43 -4.51 -17.87
C VAL A 172 16.68 -4.81 -18.69
N ALA A 173 17.32 -5.98 -18.49
CA ALA A 173 18.47 -6.40 -19.28
C ALA A 173 18.13 -6.53 -20.77
N CYS A 174 16.98 -7.11 -21.10
CA CYS A 174 16.50 -7.19 -22.48
C CYS A 174 16.26 -5.80 -23.09
N ILE A 175 15.57 -4.90 -22.37
CA ILE A 175 15.30 -3.54 -22.85
C ILE A 175 16.61 -2.79 -23.14
N ILE A 176 17.60 -2.90 -22.24
CA ILE A 176 18.92 -2.27 -22.40
C ILE A 176 19.69 -2.88 -23.56
N PHE A 177 19.63 -4.20 -23.73
CA PHE A 177 20.34 -4.91 -24.80
C PHE A 177 19.88 -4.48 -26.20
N PHE A 178 18.57 -4.20 -26.34
CA PHE A 178 17.97 -3.77 -27.60
C PHE A 178 17.85 -2.23 -27.74
N ASP A 179 18.30 -1.47 -26.73
CA ASP A 179 18.29 -0.02 -26.77
C ASP A 179 19.29 0.52 -27.81
N LYS A 180 18.75 1.16 -28.84
CA LYS A 180 19.53 1.79 -29.93
C LYS A 180 19.62 3.31 -29.79
N GLU A 181 19.10 3.86 -28.68
CA GLU A 181 19.08 5.31 -28.46
C GLU A 181 20.43 5.86 -27.98
N ASN A 182 21.31 5.01 -27.43
CA ASN A 182 22.58 5.39 -26.85
C ASN A 182 23.78 5.01 -27.74
N GLU A 183 24.76 5.92 -27.80
CA GLU A 183 26.00 5.73 -28.55
C GLU A 183 26.91 4.64 -27.95
N ASN A 184 26.90 4.45 -26.63
CA ASN A 184 27.72 3.48 -25.90
C ASN A 184 27.06 2.11 -25.74
N THR A 185 26.62 1.50 -26.83
CA THR A 185 25.91 0.21 -26.81
C THR A 185 26.72 -0.96 -26.22
N SER A 186 28.05 -0.98 -26.40
CA SER A 186 28.93 -2.03 -25.85
C SER A 186 28.99 -2.00 -24.31
N LEU A 187 29.12 -0.82 -23.74
CA LEU A 187 29.12 -0.62 -22.29
C LEU A 187 27.77 -1.03 -21.68
N LEU A 188 26.66 -0.62 -22.28
CA LEU A 188 25.33 -0.96 -21.80
C LEU A 188 25.06 -2.46 -21.88
N ARG A 189 25.51 -3.14 -22.92
CA ARG A 189 25.43 -4.62 -23.02
C ARG A 189 26.21 -5.33 -21.90
N MET A 190 27.39 -4.82 -21.57
CA MET A 190 28.16 -5.34 -20.42
C MET A 190 27.35 -5.24 -19.12
N TYR A 191 26.70 -4.10 -18.86
CA TYR A 191 25.81 -3.93 -17.69
C TYR A 191 24.57 -4.83 -17.76
N ALA A 192 24.02 -5.08 -18.93
CA ALA A 192 22.91 -6.02 -19.10
C ALA A 192 23.33 -7.45 -18.71
N TYR A 193 24.51 -7.92 -19.15
CA TYR A 193 25.04 -9.24 -18.73
C TYR A 193 25.35 -9.28 -17.23
N ALA A 194 25.95 -8.22 -16.67
CA ALA A 194 26.20 -8.14 -15.24
C ALA A 194 24.89 -8.18 -14.44
N LEU A 195 23.85 -7.51 -14.91
CA LEU A 195 22.53 -7.52 -14.29
C LEU A 195 21.90 -8.92 -14.30
N LEU A 196 22.01 -9.66 -15.41
CA LEU A 196 21.55 -11.05 -15.50
C LEU A 196 22.32 -11.97 -14.55
N ALA A 197 23.65 -11.83 -14.49
CA ALA A 197 24.47 -12.60 -13.55
C ALA A 197 24.09 -12.32 -12.08
N CYS A 198 23.86 -11.06 -11.75
CA CYS A 198 23.38 -10.66 -10.41
C CYS A 198 21.97 -11.17 -10.12
N ALA A 199 21.07 -11.18 -11.11
CA ALA A 199 19.73 -11.75 -10.95
C ALA A 199 19.79 -13.25 -10.64
N LEU A 200 20.67 -14.00 -11.30
CA LEU A 200 20.92 -15.40 -10.99
C LEU A 200 21.49 -15.58 -9.57
N GLY A 201 22.42 -14.71 -9.14
CA GLY A 201 22.94 -14.73 -7.78
C GLY A 201 21.84 -14.45 -6.73
N ILE A 202 21.01 -13.46 -6.97
CA ILE A 202 19.85 -13.14 -6.10
C ILE A 202 18.88 -14.32 -6.07
N ALA A 203 18.60 -14.96 -7.22
CA ALA A 203 17.73 -16.11 -7.28
C ALA A 203 18.30 -17.30 -6.49
N ALA A 204 19.61 -17.55 -6.59
CA ALA A 204 20.27 -18.61 -5.82
C ALA A 204 20.22 -18.35 -4.30
N ILE A 205 20.45 -17.11 -3.87
CA ILE A 205 20.33 -16.70 -2.47
C ILE A 205 18.88 -16.85 -1.99
N ALA A 206 17.92 -16.38 -2.77
CA ALA A 206 16.49 -16.49 -2.43
C ALA A 206 16.05 -17.95 -2.34
N HIS A 207 16.58 -18.83 -3.20
CA HIS A 207 16.33 -20.27 -3.13
C HIS A 207 16.94 -20.89 -1.86
N TYR A 208 18.17 -20.50 -1.51
CA TYR A 208 18.84 -20.99 -0.28
C TYR A 208 18.08 -20.64 0.99
N PHE A 209 17.49 -19.45 1.06
CA PHE A 209 16.65 -19.00 2.18
C PHE A 209 15.18 -19.40 2.06
N ASP A 210 14.82 -20.24 1.09
CA ASP A 210 13.45 -20.69 0.83
C ASP A 210 12.44 -19.54 0.72
N LEU A 211 12.82 -18.44 0.02
CA LEU A 211 11.96 -17.28 -0.17
C LEU A 211 11.00 -17.42 -1.36
N PHE A 212 11.14 -18.46 -2.19
CA PHE A 212 10.28 -18.71 -3.34
C PHE A 212 8.97 -19.38 -2.93
N HIS A 213 8.03 -18.62 -2.39
CA HIS A 213 6.69 -19.10 -2.11
C HIS A 213 5.74 -18.70 -3.25
N TRP A 214 5.24 -19.69 -3.98
CA TRP A 214 4.30 -19.47 -5.06
C TRP A 214 2.92 -19.17 -4.48
N ARG A 215 2.50 -17.92 -4.57
CA ARG A 215 1.18 -17.45 -4.09
C ARG A 215 0.13 -17.39 -5.20
N ILE A 216 0.27 -18.23 -6.23
CA ILE A 216 -0.68 -18.27 -7.34
C ILE A 216 -1.99 -18.85 -6.82
N SER A 217 -3.04 -18.05 -6.83
CA SER A 217 -4.39 -18.54 -6.51
C SER A 217 -4.98 -19.24 -7.72
N SER A 218 -5.19 -20.54 -7.61
CA SER A 218 -5.83 -21.37 -8.65
C SER A 218 -7.37 -21.28 -8.64
N THR A 219 -7.96 -20.42 -7.81
CA THR A 219 -9.41 -20.26 -7.74
C THR A 219 -9.96 -19.73 -9.05
N ALA A 220 -10.77 -20.54 -9.73
CA ALA A 220 -11.60 -20.11 -10.83
C ALA A 220 -12.38 -18.84 -10.40
N ARG A 221 -12.10 -17.73 -11.06
CA ARG A 221 -12.75 -16.46 -10.73
C ARG A 221 -14.12 -16.45 -11.39
N ASP A 222 -15.17 -16.43 -10.59
CA ASP A 222 -16.53 -16.17 -11.04
C ASP A 222 -16.64 -14.77 -11.67
N TRP A 223 -17.65 -14.59 -12.54
CA TRP A 223 -17.90 -13.30 -13.20
C TRP A 223 -18.00 -12.11 -12.23
N ASN A 224 -18.57 -12.31 -11.06
CA ASN A 224 -18.70 -11.30 -10.02
C ASN A 224 -17.32 -10.88 -9.47
N ASN A 225 -16.39 -11.82 -9.33
CA ASN A 225 -15.01 -11.55 -8.90
C ASN A 225 -14.24 -10.77 -9.94
N TRP A 226 -14.44 -11.06 -11.24
CA TRP A 226 -13.85 -10.27 -12.33
C TRP A 226 -14.38 -8.84 -12.38
N ARG A 227 -15.69 -8.65 -12.17
CA ARG A 227 -16.30 -7.32 -12.12
C ARG A 227 -15.76 -6.49 -10.96
N GLY A 228 -15.70 -7.07 -9.77
CA GLY A 228 -15.09 -6.42 -8.61
C GLY A 228 -13.63 -6.03 -8.82
N LEU A 229 -12.86 -6.88 -9.52
CA LEU A 229 -11.48 -6.57 -9.88
C LEU A 229 -11.37 -5.38 -10.86
N VAL A 230 -12.21 -5.35 -11.89
CA VAL A 230 -12.22 -4.23 -12.86
C VAL A 230 -12.60 -2.93 -12.15
N ASP A 231 -13.62 -2.95 -11.30
CA ASP A 231 -14.03 -1.79 -10.51
C ASP A 231 -12.88 -1.30 -9.61
N LEU A 232 -12.20 -2.24 -8.94
CA LEU A 232 -11.03 -1.93 -8.12
C LEU A 232 -9.90 -1.29 -8.96
N LEU A 233 -9.52 -1.89 -10.10
CA LEU A 233 -8.49 -1.36 -10.99
C LEU A 233 -8.81 0.05 -11.45
N VAL A 234 -10.05 0.31 -11.85
CA VAL A 234 -10.50 1.61 -12.33
C VAL A 234 -10.38 2.68 -11.25
N TRP A 235 -10.86 2.40 -10.03
CA TRP A 235 -10.82 3.37 -8.92
C TRP A 235 -9.43 3.52 -8.32
N PHE A 236 -8.70 2.43 -8.15
CA PHE A 236 -7.38 2.44 -7.52
C PHE A 236 -6.36 3.27 -8.31
N MET A 237 -6.36 3.12 -9.63
CA MET A 237 -5.41 3.79 -10.51
C MET A 237 -5.93 5.12 -11.08
N TRP A 238 -7.13 5.57 -10.68
CA TRP A 238 -7.64 6.87 -11.08
C TRP A 238 -6.83 8.00 -10.45
N PRO A 239 -6.43 9.09 -11.19
CA PRO A 239 -6.74 9.40 -12.61
C PRO A 239 -5.62 8.97 -13.59
N ALA A 240 -4.64 8.18 -13.17
CA ALA A 240 -3.46 7.91 -14.00
C ALA A 240 -3.77 7.01 -15.22
N TRP A 241 -4.65 5.99 -15.11
CA TRP A 241 -4.91 5.07 -16.20
C TRP A 241 -5.50 5.71 -17.48
N PRO A 242 -6.45 6.67 -17.44
CA PRO A 242 -6.92 7.34 -18.65
C PRO A 242 -5.81 8.15 -19.34
N LEU A 243 -4.92 8.76 -18.53
CA LEU A 243 -3.78 9.50 -19.04
C LEU A 243 -2.77 8.56 -19.73
N VAL A 244 -2.55 7.38 -19.17
CA VAL A 244 -1.71 6.34 -19.80
C VAL A 244 -2.28 5.91 -21.14
N LEU A 245 -3.59 5.62 -21.22
CA LEU A 245 -4.23 5.28 -22.48
C LEU A 245 -4.09 6.41 -23.52
N TRP A 246 -4.24 7.66 -23.08
CA TRP A 246 -4.01 8.82 -23.94
C TRP A 246 -2.56 8.90 -24.42
N THR A 247 -1.59 8.68 -23.52
CA THR A 247 -0.17 8.65 -23.89
C THR A 247 0.10 7.57 -24.93
N LEU A 248 -0.36 6.34 -24.71
CA LEU A 248 -0.17 5.24 -25.65
C LEU A 248 -0.81 5.52 -27.00
N TRP A 249 -1.99 6.12 -27.03
CA TRP A 249 -2.65 6.51 -28.27
C TRP A 249 -1.88 7.60 -29.03
N GLN A 250 -1.44 8.66 -28.31
CA GLN A 250 -0.76 9.78 -28.93
C GLN A 250 0.64 9.40 -29.46
N TRP A 251 1.33 8.54 -28.70
CA TRP A 251 2.69 8.09 -29.03
C TRP A 251 2.71 6.73 -29.77
N ARG A 252 1.57 6.24 -30.27
CA ARG A 252 1.43 4.90 -30.88
C ARG A 252 2.43 4.61 -32.00
N ARG A 253 2.85 5.62 -32.77
CA ARG A 253 3.84 5.45 -33.83
C ARG A 253 5.23 5.11 -33.30
N GLN A 254 5.55 5.54 -32.08
CA GLN A 254 6.85 5.26 -31.48
C GLN A 254 6.93 3.89 -30.80
N TRP A 255 5.87 3.43 -30.13
CA TRP A 255 5.91 2.13 -29.47
C TRP A 255 5.57 0.97 -30.44
N LEU A 256 4.90 1.23 -31.53
CA LEU A 256 4.67 0.23 -32.61
C LEU A 256 5.83 0.17 -33.62
N SER A 257 6.77 1.09 -33.58
CA SER A 257 7.94 1.07 -34.48
C SER A 257 8.98 0.05 -33.99
N GLN A 258 9.81 -0.46 -34.92
CA GLN A 258 10.93 -1.34 -34.57
C GLN A 258 12.01 -0.64 -33.70
N ASN A 259 11.96 0.67 -33.60
CA ASN A 259 12.87 1.47 -32.78
C ASN A 259 12.18 1.84 -31.45
N TRP A 260 12.30 0.98 -30.47
CA TRP A 260 11.68 1.14 -29.16
C TRP A 260 12.15 2.42 -28.46
N SER A 261 11.18 3.20 -27.99
CA SER A 261 11.45 4.41 -27.21
C SER A 261 11.43 4.05 -25.72
N ARG A 262 12.58 4.22 -25.06
CA ARG A 262 12.76 3.77 -23.65
C ARG A 262 11.76 4.41 -22.69
N HIS A 263 11.41 5.67 -22.89
CA HIS A 263 10.44 6.39 -22.05
C HIS A 263 9.01 5.80 -22.10
N LEU A 264 8.69 4.98 -23.11
CA LEU A 264 7.42 4.25 -23.21
C LEU A 264 7.56 2.79 -22.81
N VAL A 265 8.58 2.09 -23.33
CA VAL A 265 8.74 0.63 -23.17
C VAL A 265 9.10 0.26 -21.73
N LEU A 266 9.97 1.05 -21.08
CA LEU A 266 10.39 0.74 -19.71
C LEU A 266 9.22 0.85 -18.71
N PRO A 267 8.45 1.96 -18.65
CA PRO A 267 7.26 2.02 -17.79
C PRO A 267 6.23 0.94 -18.12
N LEU A 268 5.99 0.65 -19.42
CA LEU A 268 5.07 -0.40 -19.83
C LEU A 268 5.48 -1.78 -19.33
N TRP A 269 6.77 -2.12 -19.38
CA TRP A 269 7.28 -3.37 -18.84
C TRP A 269 6.98 -3.49 -17.34
N PHE A 270 7.29 -2.44 -16.57
CA PHE A 270 7.01 -2.41 -15.13
C PHE A 270 5.50 -2.50 -14.83
N ILE A 271 4.65 -1.78 -15.58
CA ILE A 271 3.19 -1.84 -15.45
C ILE A 271 2.69 -3.25 -15.74
N THR A 272 3.10 -3.84 -16.88
CA THR A 272 2.65 -5.17 -17.30
C THR A 272 3.01 -6.22 -16.25
N LEU A 273 4.25 -6.19 -15.77
CA LEU A 273 4.72 -7.14 -14.77
C LEU A 273 3.98 -7.01 -13.44
N ALA A 274 3.78 -5.77 -12.96
CA ALA A 274 3.03 -5.51 -11.74
C ALA A 274 1.55 -5.92 -11.86
N LEU A 275 0.91 -5.67 -13.01
CA LEU A 275 -0.45 -6.13 -13.29
C LEU A 275 -0.53 -7.66 -13.36
N CYS A 276 0.44 -8.33 -14.01
CA CYS A 276 0.49 -9.79 -14.02
C CYS A 276 0.58 -10.37 -12.61
N VAL A 277 1.43 -9.80 -11.75
CA VAL A 277 1.52 -10.22 -10.34
C VAL A 277 0.17 -10.00 -9.64
N ALA A 278 -0.45 -8.83 -9.78
CA ALA A 278 -1.74 -8.54 -9.16
C ALA A 278 -2.88 -9.44 -9.66
N LEU A 279 -2.83 -9.88 -10.92
CA LEU A 279 -3.81 -10.78 -11.49
C LEU A 279 -3.59 -12.25 -11.10
N MET A 280 -2.34 -12.66 -10.86
CA MET A 280 -1.97 -14.05 -10.54
C MET A 280 -2.03 -14.34 -9.05
N THR A 281 -1.85 -13.35 -8.20
CA THR A 281 -1.97 -13.49 -6.75
C THR A 281 -3.44 -13.30 -6.32
N ARG A 282 -3.77 -13.69 -5.09
CA ARG A 282 -5.04 -13.24 -4.50
C ARG A 282 -5.03 -11.72 -4.55
N THR A 283 -6.03 -11.17 -5.24
CA THR A 283 -6.16 -9.72 -5.42
C THR A 283 -6.38 -9.04 -4.07
N GLU A 284 -5.29 -8.77 -3.42
CA GLU A 284 -5.26 -7.80 -2.36
C GLU A 284 -4.97 -6.46 -3.03
N ASP A 285 -5.70 -5.45 -2.67
CA ASP A 285 -5.54 -4.07 -3.15
C ASP A 285 -4.08 -3.61 -3.08
N GLN A 286 -3.32 -4.19 -2.14
CA GLN A 286 -1.93 -3.87 -1.86
C GLN A 286 -0.99 -4.14 -3.04
N THR A 287 -1.19 -5.23 -3.80
CA THR A 287 -0.31 -5.56 -4.95
C THR A 287 -0.44 -4.56 -6.10
N LEU A 288 -1.58 -3.88 -6.20
CA LEU A 288 -1.81 -2.84 -7.21
C LEU A 288 -0.97 -1.58 -6.97
N MET A 289 -0.46 -1.37 -5.76
CA MET A 289 0.44 -0.23 -5.49
C MET A 289 1.66 -0.24 -6.40
N LEU A 290 2.20 -1.42 -6.73
CA LEU A 290 3.38 -1.56 -7.57
C LEU A 290 3.21 -0.93 -8.96
N VAL A 291 1.97 -0.88 -9.47
CA VAL A 291 1.66 -0.30 -10.78
C VAL A 291 1.79 1.22 -10.80
N LEU A 292 1.58 1.89 -9.65
CA LEU A 292 1.41 3.35 -9.58
C LEU A 292 2.64 4.17 -10.03
N PRO A 293 3.91 3.90 -9.62
CA PRO A 293 5.07 4.69 -10.02
C PRO A 293 5.30 4.71 -11.54
N PRO A 294 5.38 3.57 -12.26
CA PRO A 294 5.56 3.58 -13.70
C PRO A 294 4.33 4.11 -14.45
N MET A 295 3.12 3.88 -13.91
CA MET A 295 1.88 4.40 -14.49
C MET A 295 1.81 5.92 -14.38
N ALA A 296 2.14 6.50 -13.23
CA ALA A 296 2.20 7.95 -13.02
C ALA A 296 3.24 8.61 -13.92
N THR A 297 4.39 7.95 -14.10
CA THR A 297 5.43 8.41 -15.02
C THR A 297 4.92 8.43 -16.47
N LEU A 298 4.26 7.36 -16.91
CA LEU A 298 3.71 7.29 -18.27
C LEU A 298 2.55 8.28 -18.47
N ALA A 299 1.73 8.49 -17.45
CA ALA A 299 0.65 9.48 -17.45
C ALA A 299 1.18 10.92 -17.61
N ALA A 300 2.36 11.23 -17.07
CA ALA A 300 2.97 12.56 -17.20
C ALA A 300 3.27 12.93 -18.66
N PHE A 301 3.60 11.97 -19.51
CA PHE A 301 3.84 12.18 -20.93
C PHE A 301 2.55 12.50 -21.74
N ALA A 302 1.36 12.37 -21.15
CA ALA A 302 0.12 12.84 -21.74
C ALA A 302 0.03 14.38 -21.77
N LEU A 303 0.51 15.03 -20.70
CA LEU A 303 0.26 16.44 -20.42
C LEU A 303 0.76 17.40 -21.52
N PRO A 304 1.96 17.23 -22.10
CA PRO A 304 2.44 18.09 -23.17
C PRO A 304 1.55 18.04 -24.44
N THR A 305 0.76 16.98 -24.57
CA THR A 305 -0.10 16.74 -25.75
C THR A 305 -1.53 17.26 -25.59
N PHE A 306 -1.87 17.79 -24.40
CA PHE A 306 -3.22 18.25 -24.10
C PHE A 306 -3.57 19.56 -24.81
N ARG A 307 -4.79 19.62 -25.35
CA ARG A 307 -5.40 20.88 -25.78
C ARG A 307 -5.85 21.67 -24.54
N ARG A 308 -5.84 23.00 -24.63
CA ARG A 308 -6.25 23.91 -23.53
C ARG A 308 -7.62 23.58 -22.95
N SER A 309 -8.59 23.24 -23.82
CA SER A 309 -9.95 22.87 -23.41
C SER A 309 -9.99 21.63 -22.51
N PHE A 310 -9.14 20.64 -22.78
CA PHE A 310 -9.08 19.42 -21.98
C PHE A 310 -8.46 19.67 -20.60
N SER A 311 -7.40 20.48 -20.53
CA SER A 311 -6.83 20.92 -19.24
C SER A 311 -7.85 21.70 -18.39
N ALA A 312 -8.63 22.59 -19.02
CA ALA A 312 -9.67 23.33 -18.32
C ALA A 312 -10.79 22.39 -17.81
N PHE A 313 -11.17 21.38 -18.57
CA PHE A 313 -12.13 20.36 -18.12
C PHE A 313 -11.64 19.60 -16.88
N ILE A 314 -10.37 19.16 -16.87
CA ILE A 314 -9.77 18.51 -15.70
C ILE A 314 -9.82 19.43 -14.47
N ASP A 315 -9.45 20.71 -14.63
CA ASP A 315 -9.46 21.66 -13.53
C ASP A 315 -10.88 21.87 -12.94
N TRP A 316 -11.88 22.06 -13.78
CA TRP A 316 -13.27 22.24 -13.34
C TRP A 316 -13.85 20.98 -12.69
N PHE A 317 -13.64 19.82 -13.31
CA PHE A 317 -14.09 18.56 -12.75
C PHE A 317 -13.49 18.31 -11.36
N THR A 318 -12.18 18.46 -11.23
CA THR A 318 -11.47 18.21 -9.97
C THR A 318 -11.84 19.22 -8.89
N LEU A 319 -12.04 20.48 -9.24
CA LEU A 319 -12.49 21.51 -8.32
C LEU A 319 -13.86 21.15 -7.72
N ILE A 320 -14.84 20.83 -8.57
CA ILE A 320 -16.20 20.51 -8.10
C ILE A 320 -16.18 19.21 -7.29
N PHE A 321 -15.52 18.18 -7.80
CA PHE A 321 -15.47 16.87 -7.16
C PHE A 321 -14.83 16.93 -5.77
N PHE A 322 -13.60 17.42 -5.66
CA PHE A 322 -12.89 17.42 -4.37
C PHE A 322 -13.44 18.45 -3.38
N THR A 323 -13.94 19.57 -3.86
CA THR A 323 -14.64 20.51 -2.97
C THR A 323 -15.93 19.91 -2.43
N GLY A 324 -16.68 19.20 -3.27
CA GLY A 324 -17.87 18.46 -2.85
C GLY A 324 -17.55 17.35 -1.85
N CYS A 325 -16.50 16.55 -2.10
CA CYS A 325 -16.02 15.53 -1.17
C CYS A 325 -15.60 16.15 0.19
N ALA A 326 -14.81 17.22 0.17
CA ALA A 326 -14.39 17.91 1.37
C ALA A 326 -15.59 18.45 2.17
N PHE A 327 -16.58 19.03 1.48
CA PHE A 327 -17.81 19.48 2.09
C PHE A 327 -18.58 18.33 2.77
N ILE A 328 -18.72 17.18 2.10
CA ILE A 328 -19.37 15.99 2.67
C ILE A 328 -18.62 15.51 3.93
N ILE A 329 -17.27 15.46 3.88
CA ILE A 329 -16.46 15.06 5.03
C ILE A 329 -16.71 15.99 6.23
N TRP A 330 -16.73 17.29 6.01
CA TRP A 330 -17.02 18.28 7.05
C TRP A 330 -18.44 18.16 7.61
N VAL A 331 -19.44 18.01 6.75
CA VAL A 331 -20.86 17.87 7.18
C VAL A 331 -21.05 16.64 8.05
N ILE A 332 -20.49 15.49 7.65
CA ILE A 332 -20.61 14.26 8.44
C ILE A 332 -19.85 14.39 9.76
N TRP A 333 -18.67 15.02 9.78
CA TRP A 333 -17.93 15.26 11.01
C TRP A 333 -18.70 16.17 11.98
N ILE A 334 -19.28 17.29 11.49
CA ILE A 334 -20.12 18.16 12.30
C ILE A 334 -21.32 17.39 12.85
N ALA A 335 -21.97 16.57 12.02
CA ALA A 335 -23.08 15.73 12.43
C ALA A 335 -22.69 14.71 13.52
N MET A 336 -21.48 14.14 13.46
CA MET A 336 -20.95 13.26 14.52
C MET A 336 -20.75 14.01 15.84
N GLN A 337 -20.24 15.26 15.79
CA GLN A 337 -19.90 16.01 17.00
C GLN A 337 -21.12 16.69 17.66
N THR A 338 -22.10 17.13 16.86
CA THR A 338 -23.21 17.96 17.33
C THR A 338 -24.58 17.28 17.27
N GLY A 339 -24.69 16.14 16.55
CA GLY A 339 -25.97 15.51 16.23
C GLY A 339 -26.76 16.20 15.10
N TRP A 340 -26.24 17.31 14.53
CA TRP A 340 -26.90 18.04 13.45
C TRP A 340 -25.97 18.15 12.21
N PRO A 341 -26.44 17.85 11.02
CA PRO A 341 -27.78 17.41 10.59
C PRO A 341 -28.14 15.99 11.09
N PRO A 342 -29.41 15.73 11.40
CA PRO A 342 -29.81 14.47 12.08
C PRO A 342 -29.62 13.22 11.21
N GLN A 343 -29.79 13.35 9.89
CA GLN A 343 -29.72 12.20 8.99
C GLN A 343 -28.30 11.61 8.85
N PRO A 344 -27.22 12.41 8.60
CA PRO A 344 -25.86 11.92 8.67
C PRO A 344 -25.48 11.36 10.05
N ALA A 345 -25.90 12.02 11.15
CA ALA A 345 -25.65 11.54 12.50
C ALA A 345 -26.27 10.16 12.76
N ALA A 346 -27.53 9.94 12.37
CA ALA A 346 -28.22 8.66 12.47
C ALA A 346 -27.56 7.57 11.60
N ASN A 347 -27.07 7.92 10.41
CA ASN A 347 -26.35 6.98 9.55
C ASN A 347 -25.05 6.51 10.18
N VAL A 348 -24.27 7.41 10.80
CA VAL A 348 -23.04 7.05 11.52
C VAL A 348 -23.35 6.15 12.71
N ALA A 349 -24.36 6.49 13.53
CA ALA A 349 -24.78 5.67 14.66
C ALA A 349 -25.23 4.26 14.24
N ARG A 350 -25.85 4.11 13.07
CA ARG A 350 -26.26 2.81 12.52
C ARG A 350 -25.07 1.99 12.01
N LEU A 351 -24.08 2.65 11.40
CA LEU A 351 -22.90 1.98 10.81
C LEU A 351 -21.83 1.63 11.85
N ALA A 352 -21.74 2.43 12.91
CA ALA A 352 -20.80 2.24 14.01
C ALA A 352 -21.53 2.28 15.36
N PRO A 353 -22.29 1.21 15.71
CA PRO A 353 -23.02 1.15 16.98
C PRO A 353 -22.06 1.24 18.17
N GLY A 354 -22.36 2.12 19.13
CA GLY A 354 -21.53 2.29 20.32
C GLY A 354 -20.32 3.24 20.15
N PHE A 355 -20.13 3.82 18.96
CA PHE A 355 -19.10 4.85 18.76
C PHE A 355 -19.46 6.13 19.51
N VAL A 356 -18.52 6.64 20.31
CA VAL A 356 -18.63 7.92 21.01
C VAL A 356 -17.65 8.90 20.38
N PRO A 357 -18.13 10.01 19.77
CA PRO A 357 -17.26 10.98 19.14
C PRO A 357 -16.34 11.67 20.16
N SER A 358 -15.07 11.84 19.82
CA SER A 358 -14.10 12.61 20.59
C SER A 358 -13.65 13.83 19.80
N PHE A 359 -13.61 15.01 20.45
CA PHE A 359 -13.11 16.23 19.82
C PHE A 359 -11.62 16.40 20.07
N SER A 360 -10.84 16.54 19.00
CA SER A 360 -9.41 16.84 19.05
C SER A 360 -9.13 18.21 18.42
N VAL A 361 -8.68 19.17 19.24
CA VAL A 361 -8.31 20.52 18.76
C VAL A 361 -7.22 20.44 17.70
N LEU A 362 -6.23 19.58 17.88
CA LEU A 362 -5.12 19.42 16.94
C LEU A 362 -5.61 18.94 15.57
N ALA A 363 -6.44 17.90 15.54
CA ALA A 363 -7.03 17.37 14.32
C ALA A 363 -7.90 18.40 13.60
N PHE A 364 -8.69 19.17 14.37
CA PHE A 364 -9.52 20.25 13.83
C PHE A 364 -8.67 21.36 13.19
N VAL A 365 -7.59 21.79 13.84
CA VAL A 365 -6.68 22.83 13.30
C VAL A 365 -6.00 22.34 12.02
N PHE A 366 -5.54 21.08 11.97
CA PHE A 366 -4.96 20.49 10.75
C PHE A 366 -5.98 20.43 9.62
N ALA A 367 -7.22 20.06 9.90
CA ALA A 367 -8.29 20.03 8.90
C ALA A 367 -8.62 21.43 8.34
N LEU A 368 -8.66 22.45 9.21
CA LEU A 368 -8.84 23.84 8.79
C LEU A 368 -7.68 24.32 7.93
N MET A 369 -6.43 24.04 8.32
CA MET A 369 -5.26 24.40 7.53
C MET A 369 -5.29 23.73 6.15
N ALA A 370 -5.60 22.43 6.08
CA ALA A 370 -5.72 21.71 4.81
C ALA A 370 -6.80 22.34 3.91
N THR A 371 -7.95 22.70 4.47
CA THR A 371 -9.03 23.36 3.74
C THR A 371 -8.64 24.77 3.26
N ALA A 372 -7.92 25.54 4.09
CA ALA A 372 -7.42 26.86 3.72
C ALA A 372 -6.36 26.79 2.61
N ILE A 373 -5.45 25.79 2.69
CA ILE A 373 -4.46 25.52 1.64
C ILE A 373 -5.16 25.16 0.32
N TRP A 374 -6.22 24.34 0.37
CA TRP A 374 -7.03 24.01 -0.81
C TRP A 374 -7.66 25.26 -1.43
N ALA A 375 -8.31 26.09 -0.65
CA ALA A 375 -8.91 27.33 -1.13
C ALA A 375 -7.87 28.26 -1.76
N TRP A 376 -6.67 28.37 -1.14
CA TRP A 376 -5.56 29.12 -1.70
C TRP A 376 -5.04 28.49 -3.01
N LEU A 377 -4.92 27.17 -3.08
CA LEU A 377 -4.46 26.44 -4.27
C LEU A 377 -5.42 26.65 -5.44
N VAL A 378 -6.73 26.56 -5.20
CA VAL A 378 -7.78 26.86 -6.19
C VAL A 378 -7.66 28.29 -6.70
N LYS A 379 -7.56 29.28 -5.79
CA LYS A 379 -7.37 30.70 -6.15
C LYS A 379 -6.09 30.90 -6.98
N TRP A 380 -5.00 30.26 -6.58
CA TRP A 380 -3.72 30.33 -7.29
C TRP A 380 -3.82 29.70 -8.70
N ARG A 381 -4.53 28.59 -8.84
CA ARG A 381 -4.67 27.89 -10.12
C ARG A 381 -5.56 28.63 -11.12
N VAL A 382 -6.65 29.25 -10.66
CA VAL A 382 -7.61 30.00 -11.49
C VAL A 382 -7.04 31.36 -11.92
N GLY A 383 -5.99 31.86 -11.30
CA GLY A 383 -5.31 33.14 -11.64
C GLY A 383 -4.78 33.19 -13.08
N ARG A 384 -4.97 34.34 -13.75
CA ARG A 384 -4.90 34.56 -15.21
C ARG A 384 -3.54 34.35 -15.92
N HIS A 385 -2.39 34.16 -15.23
CA HIS A 385 -1.09 34.40 -15.86
C HIS A 385 -0.12 33.21 -15.91
N ARG A 386 -0.52 31.96 -15.77
CA ARG A 386 0.46 30.87 -15.64
C ARG A 386 0.15 29.64 -16.51
N GLN A 387 0.88 29.53 -17.61
CA GLN A 387 0.88 28.34 -18.48
C GLN A 387 2.08 27.46 -18.14
N ALA A 388 1.89 26.43 -17.32
CA ALA A 388 2.86 25.36 -17.15
C ALA A 388 2.16 23.99 -17.33
N ILE A 389 2.82 23.06 -17.99
CA ILE A 389 2.31 21.74 -18.37
C ILE A 389 1.80 20.96 -17.14
N TRP A 390 2.60 20.92 -16.07
CA TRP A 390 2.28 20.18 -14.83
C TRP A 390 1.09 20.73 -14.03
N LYS A 391 0.64 21.96 -14.29
CA LYS A 391 -0.44 22.60 -13.54
C LYS A 391 -1.78 21.88 -13.66
N SER A 392 -2.01 21.12 -14.73
CA SER A 392 -3.25 20.35 -14.90
C SER A 392 -3.41 19.22 -13.86
N LEU A 393 -2.33 18.79 -13.18
CA LEU A 393 -2.38 17.79 -12.13
C LEU A 393 -2.33 18.37 -10.71
N VAL A 394 -2.18 19.68 -10.56
CA VAL A 394 -2.10 20.33 -9.23
C VAL A 394 -3.43 20.20 -8.46
N LEU A 395 -4.55 20.47 -9.13
CA LEU A 395 -5.86 20.31 -8.48
C LEU A 395 -6.21 18.84 -8.20
N PRO A 396 -6.02 17.87 -9.13
CA PRO A 396 -6.21 16.46 -8.82
C PRO A 396 -5.38 15.97 -7.62
N SER A 397 -4.10 16.27 -7.59
CA SER A 397 -3.21 15.86 -6.48
C SER A 397 -3.52 16.58 -5.17
N GLY A 398 -3.72 17.90 -5.23
CA GLY A 398 -4.09 18.71 -4.07
C GLY A 398 -5.45 18.32 -3.49
N GLY A 399 -6.41 18.00 -4.34
CA GLY A 399 -7.74 17.54 -3.94
C GLY A 399 -7.73 16.14 -3.31
N ALA A 400 -6.97 15.20 -3.89
CA ALA A 400 -6.76 13.89 -3.30
C ALA A 400 -6.08 13.99 -1.92
N ALA A 401 -5.01 14.79 -1.82
CA ALA A 401 -4.32 15.05 -0.56
C ALA A 401 -5.24 15.72 0.48
N LEU A 402 -6.06 16.70 0.07
CA LEU A 402 -7.05 17.33 0.95
C LEU A 402 -8.02 16.31 1.54
N CYS A 403 -8.70 15.54 0.67
CA CYS A 403 -9.68 14.57 1.13
C CYS A 403 -9.05 13.55 2.08
N TRP A 404 -7.84 13.08 1.77
CA TRP A 404 -7.12 12.16 2.63
C TRP A 404 -6.74 12.78 3.98
N LEU A 405 -6.23 14.02 4.00
CA LEU A 405 -5.92 14.73 5.24
C LEU A 405 -7.18 14.96 6.09
N LEU A 406 -8.31 15.32 5.49
CA LEU A 406 -9.57 15.47 6.20
C LEU A 406 -10.06 14.14 6.79
N LEU A 407 -9.99 13.04 6.03
CA LEU A 407 -10.34 11.71 6.52
C LEU A 407 -9.45 11.29 7.69
N MET A 408 -8.13 11.46 7.56
CA MET A 408 -7.15 11.05 8.58
C MET A 408 -7.05 12.03 9.76
N SER A 409 -7.68 13.19 9.72
CA SER A 409 -7.79 14.09 10.87
C SER A 409 -9.17 14.02 11.52
N LEU A 410 -10.23 14.21 10.75
CA LEU A 410 -11.60 14.36 11.29
C LEU A 410 -12.30 13.01 11.51
N TRP A 411 -12.09 12.04 10.60
CA TRP A 411 -12.77 10.74 10.66
C TRP A 411 -11.92 9.63 11.26
N LEU A 412 -10.64 9.89 11.56
CA LEU A 412 -9.73 8.88 12.10
C LEU A 412 -10.31 8.16 13.33
N PRO A 413 -10.93 8.83 14.33
CA PRO A 413 -11.51 8.12 15.49
C PRO A 413 -12.63 7.15 15.10
N LEU A 414 -13.48 7.53 14.12
CA LEU A 414 -14.54 6.65 13.60
C LEU A 414 -13.97 5.48 12.80
N LEU A 415 -12.99 5.74 11.93
CA LEU A 415 -12.35 4.73 11.11
C LEU A 415 -11.54 3.74 11.97
N ASP A 416 -10.86 4.23 12.99
CA ASP A 416 -10.14 3.40 13.96
C ASP A 416 -11.12 2.51 14.73
N PHE A 417 -12.19 3.07 15.28
CA PHE A 417 -13.24 2.28 15.95
C PHE A 417 -13.82 1.18 15.04
N ALA A 418 -14.05 1.48 13.77
CA ALA A 418 -14.64 0.53 12.83
C ALA A 418 -13.67 -0.57 12.34
N ARG A 419 -12.37 -0.25 12.23
CA ARG A 419 -11.37 -1.15 11.64
C ARG A 419 -10.43 -1.79 12.64
N SER A 420 -10.18 -1.14 13.78
CA SER A 420 -9.28 -1.64 14.83
C SER A 420 -9.89 -2.84 15.55
N TYR A 421 -9.03 -3.75 15.98
CA TYR A 421 -9.41 -4.82 16.90
C TYR A 421 -9.48 -4.37 18.36
N VAL A 422 -8.94 -3.18 18.69
CA VAL A 422 -8.85 -2.67 20.07
C VAL A 422 -10.20 -2.61 20.79
N PRO A 423 -11.28 -2.03 20.19
CA PRO A 423 -12.59 -2.00 20.85
C PRO A 423 -13.14 -3.41 21.11
N TRP A 424 -12.91 -4.33 20.19
CA TRP A 424 -13.34 -5.72 20.32
C TRP A 424 -12.60 -6.45 21.44
N VAL A 425 -11.28 -6.29 21.50
CA VAL A 425 -10.43 -6.82 22.58
C VAL A 425 -10.88 -6.28 23.94
N GLN A 426 -11.18 -4.97 24.03
CA GLN A 426 -11.66 -4.36 25.28
C GLN A 426 -13.01 -4.96 25.73
N GLN A 427 -13.94 -5.22 24.83
CA GLN A 427 -15.21 -5.89 25.16
C GLN A 427 -14.97 -7.31 25.69
N ILE A 428 -14.09 -8.08 25.03
CA ILE A 428 -13.72 -9.42 25.47
C ILE A 428 -13.10 -9.37 26.88
N GLN A 429 -12.15 -8.47 27.11
CA GLN A 429 -11.53 -8.28 28.44
C GLN A 429 -12.56 -7.92 29.51
N GLN A 430 -13.52 -7.07 29.17
CA GLN A 430 -14.58 -6.68 30.08
C GLN A 430 -15.50 -7.87 30.43
N THR A 431 -15.91 -8.65 29.44
CA THR A 431 -16.70 -9.88 29.66
C THR A 431 -15.94 -10.89 30.52
N MET A 432 -14.64 -11.07 30.27
CA MET A 432 -13.80 -11.95 31.10
C MET A 432 -13.67 -11.46 32.54
N LYS A 433 -13.44 -10.15 32.76
CA LYS A 433 -13.36 -9.56 34.10
C LYS A 433 -14.63 -9.80 34.92
N VAL A 434 -15.81 -9.65 34.32
CA VAL A 434 -17.11 -9.92 34.99
C VAL A 434 -17.21 -11.38 35.45
N GLN A 435 -16.55 -12.31 34.76
CA GLN A 435 -16.50 -13.74 35.10
C GLN A 435 -15.26 -14.12 35.96
N GLY A 436 -14.56 -13.14 36.51
CA GLY A 436 -13.36 -13.37 37.35
C GLY A 436 -12.12 -13.79 36.58
N GLY A 437 -12.00 -13.43 35.30
CA GLY A 437 -10.82 -13.66 34.46
C GLY A 437 -9.87 -12.47 34.47
N SER A 438 -8.61 -12.74 34.07
CA SER A 438 -7.53 -11.77 33.91
C SER A 438 -7.10 -11.66 32.45
N SER A 439 -6.49 -10.51 32.09
CA SER A 439 -5.88 -10.33 30.76
C SER A 439 -4.66 -11.23 30.53
N SER A 440 -4.07 -11.79 31.57
CA SER A 440 -2.95 -12.73 31.49
C SER A 440 -3.39 -14.20 31.45
N ASP A 441 -4.70 -14.47 31.46
CA ASP A 441 -5.20 -15.84 31.41
C ASP A 441 -4.89 -16.48 30.05
N CYS A 442 -4.59 -17.79 30.11
CA CYS A 442 -4.45 -18.62 28.93
C CYS A 442 -5.80 -18.77 28.21
N MET A 443 -5.79 -18.58 26.89
CA MET A 443 -6.95 -18.62 26.02
C MET A 443 -6.73 -19.59 24.85
N MET A 444 -7.53 -20.63 24.78
CA MET A 444 -7.60 -21.47 23.59
C MET A 444 -8.39 -20.79 22.50
N THR A 445 -8.00 -20.98 21.23
CA THR A 445 -8.70 -20.40 20.08
C THR A 445 -9.01 -21.45 19.04
N TYR A 446 -10.20 -21.38 18.44
CA TYR A 446 -10.63 -22.29 17.36
C TYR A 446 -11.28 -21.51 16.22
N GLY A 447 -10.85 -21.78 14.98
CA GLY A 447 -11.39 -21.13 13.77
C GLY A 447 -10.95 -19.68 13.55
N LEU A 448 -10.16 -19.09 14.44
CA LEU A 448 -9.66 -17.73 14.33
C LEU A 448 -8.49 -17.65 13.33
N ASN A 449 -8.47 -16.59 12.54
CA ASN A 449 -7.33 -16.33 11.66
C ASN A 449 -6.12 -15.76 12.42
N VAL A 450 -4.92 -15.86 11.79
CA VAL A 450 -3.66 -15.41 12.38
C VAL A 450 -3.70 -13.93 12.78
N GLY A 451 -4.38 -13.08 11.98
CA GLY A 451 -4.50 -11.65 12.28
C GLY A 451 -5.32 -11.38 13.54
N GLN A 452 -6.44 -12.07 13.72
CA GLN A 452 -7.29 -11.98 14.92
C GLN A 452 -6.52 -12.45 16.16
N MET A 453 -5.90 -13.62 16.09
CA MET A 453 -5.09 -14.16 17.20
C MET A 453 -3.96 -13.21 17.59
N THR A 454 -3.26 -12.66 16.61
CA THR A 454 -2.19 -11.68 16.85
C THR A 454 -2.73 -10.41 17.52
N ALA A 455 -3.88 -9.92 17.09
CA ALA A 455 -4.51 -8.74 17.68
C ALA A 455 -4.93 -8.98 19.14
N PHE A 456 -5.49 -10.15 19.43
CA PHE A 456 -5.87 -10.53 20.80
C PHE A 456 -4.64 -10.68 21.71
N HIS A 457 -3.56 -11.27 21.21
CA HIS A 457 -2.31 -11.35 21.95
C HIS A 457 -1.69 -9.96 22.19
N TYR A 458 -1.54 -9.16 21.13
CA TYR A 458 -0.85 -7.87 21.18
C TYR A 458 -1.61 -6.81 22.00
N HIS A 459 -2.91 -6.67 21.77
CA HIS A 459 -3.75 -5.66 22.43
C HIS A 459 -4.36 -6.16 23.75
N GLY A 460 -4.63 -7.47 23.83
CA GLY A 460 -5.28 -8.08 24.98
C GLY A 460 -4.32 -8.60 26.05
N GLY A 461 -3.09 -8.89 25.68
CA GLY A 461 -2.11 -9.54 26.57
C GLY A 461 -2.43 -11.02 26.83
N PHE A 462 -3.36 -11.62 26.08
CA PHE A 462 -3.74 -13.02 26.25
C PHE A 462 -2.64 -13.99 25.82
N GLU A 463 -2.41 -15.04 26.60
CA GLU A 463 -1.61 -16.18 26.16
C GLU A 463 -2.44 -17.05 25.23
N ILE A 464 -2.23 -16.92 23.90
CA ILE A 464 -3.01 -17.61 22.88
C ILE A 464 -2.46 -19.02 22.63
N LYS A 465 -3.34 -20.02 22.67
CA LYS A 465 -3.04 -21.41 22.27
C LYS A 465 -4.05 -21.87 21.21
N PRO A 466 -3.65 -21.94 19.93
CA PRO A 466 -4.52 -22.47 18.88
C PRO A 466 -4.87 -23.92 19.19
N LEU A 467 -6.15 -24.27 19.01
CA LEU A 467 -6.62 -25.65 19.11
C LEU A 467 -6.48 -26.30 17.74
N ASP A 468 -5.37 -26.99 17.52
CA ASP A 468 -5.19 -27.81 16.32
C ASP A 468 -5.96 -29.14 16.46
N ASN A 469 -6.38 -29.71 15.30
CA ASN A 469 -7.15 -30.97 15.25
C ASN A 469 -6.44 -32.18 15.89
N ALA A 470 -5.17 -32.06 16.27
CA ALA A 470 -4.34 -33.13 16.82
C ALA A 470 -4.23 -33.13 18.35
N GLU A 471 -4.53 -32.04 19.05
CA GLU A 471 -4.47 -31.98 20.50
C GLU A 471 -5.88 -32.15 21.08
N SER A 472 -6.06 -33.22 21.82
CA SER A 472 -7.30 -33.39 22.59
C SER A 472 -7.47 -32.24 23.58
N PRO A 473 -8.64 -31.59 23.64
CA PRO A 473 -8.91 -30.48 24.58
C PRO A 473 -8.68 -30.87 26.04
N GLN A 474 -8.53 -32.14 26.34
CA GLN A 474 -8.27 -32.69 27.67
C GLN A 474 -6.88 -32.32 28.22
N ASN A 475 -5.89 -32.11 27.36
CA ASN A 475 -4.52 -31.73 27.76
C ASN A 475 -4.30 -30.21 27.86
N ALA A 476 -5.26 -29.40 27.43
CA ALA A 476 -5.15 -27.97 27.46
C ALA A 476 -5.54 -27.41 28.84
N SER A 477 -4.58 -26.78 29.51
CA SER A 477 -4.73 -26.22 30.86
C SER A 477 -5.47 -24.87 30.90
N CYS A 478 -5.96 -24.36 29.76
CA CYS A 478 -6.57 -23.03 29.68
C CYS A 478 -8.01 -23.02 30.20
N ARG A 479 -8.34 -21.95 30.92
CA ARG A 479 -9.67 -21.72 31.50
C ARG A 479 -10.68 -21.18 30.46
N TRP A 480 -10.18 -20.52 29.40
CA TRP A 480 -10.96 -19.81 28.40
C TRP A 480 -10.81 -20.46 27.03
N LEU A 481 -11.93 -20.49 26.27
CA LEU A 481 -11.95 -20.90 24.87
C LEU A 481 -12.71 -19.85 24.06
N MET A 482 -12.08 -19.35 23.00
CA MET A 482 -12.65 -18.40 22.04
C MET A 482 -12.82 -19.10 20.70
N VAL A 483 -14.03 -19.03 20.15
CA VAL A 483 -14.41 -19.74 18.92
C VAL A 483 -14.97 -18.75 17.93
N ASP A 484 -14.46 -18.80 16.71
CA ASP A 484 -15.09 -18.09 15.59
C ASP A 484 -16.50 -18.65 15.35
N ASN A 485 -17.47 -17.77 15.15
CA ASN A 485 -18.87 -18.20 15.10
C ASN A 485 -19.17 -19.08 13.88
N ASP A 486 -18.48 -18.84 12.76
CA ASP A 486 -18.65 -19.64 11.53
C ASP A 486 -18.10 -21.08 11.71
N SER A 487 -17.04 -21.24 12.50
CA SER A 487 -16.41 -22.54 12.83
C SER A 487 -17.10 -23.27 14.00
N ARG A 488 -18.11 -22.65 14.61
CA ARG A 488 -18.82 -23.21 15.78
C ARG A 488 -19.51 -24.56 15.53
N PRO A 489 -20.12 -24.85 14.36
CA PRO A 489 -20.69 -26.15 14.08
C PRO A 489 -19.68 -27.31 14.14
N GLU A 490 -18.45 -27.02 13.72
CA GLU A 490 -17.36 -28.00 13.67
C GLU A 490 -16.75 -28.26 15.05
N LEU A 491 -16.85 -27.30 15.96
CA LEU A 491 -16.31 -27.40 17.32
C LEU A 491 -16.86 -28.61 18.06
N ALA A 492 -18.12 -29.01 17.80
CA ALA A 492 -18.76 -30.17 18.41
C ALA A 492 -18.04 -31.50 18.12
N GLN A 493 -17.29 -31.54 17.02
CA GLN A 493 -16.52 -32.72 16.59
C GLN A 493 -15.12 -32.75 17.19
N VAL A 494 -14.55 -31.56 17.52
CA VAL A 494 -13.17 -31.40 17.95
C VAL A 494 -13.04 -31.29 19.47
N ALA A 495 -14.02 -30.73 20.16
CA ALA A 495 -13.96 -30.47 21.60
C ALA A 495 -15.14 -31.17 22.34
N HIS A 496 -14.85 -31.66 23.57
CA HIS A 496 -15.91 -32.09 24.50
C HIS A 496 -16.67 -30.85 25.01
N ILE A 497 -17.61 -30.33 24.19
CA ILE A 497 -18.38 -29.10 24.49
C ILE A 497 -19.07 -29.15 25.84
N LYS A 498 -19.37 -30.34 26.37
CA LYS A 498 -20.02 -30.53 27.69
C LYS A 498 -19.17 -29.94 28.85
N GLU A 499 -17.86 -29.85 28.69
CA GLU A 499 -16.95 -29.27 29.70
C GLU A 499 -16.95 -27.74 29.68
N TRP A 500 -17.52 -27.15 28.64
CA TRP A 500 -17.45 -25.70 28.40
C TRP A 500 -18.84 -25.06 28.59
N ARG A 501 -18.89 -23.98 29.35
CA ARG A 501 -20.08 -23.14 29.47
C ARG A 501 -19.94 -21.94 28.53
N ARG A 502 -20.88 -21.81 27.61
CA ARG A 502 -20.98 -20.61 26.78
C ARG A 502 -21.28 -19.40 27.68
N ILE A 503 -20.50 -18.32 27.51
CA ILE A 503 -20.68 -17.06 28.24
C ILE A 503 -21.46 -16.10 27.36
N GLU A 504 -20.86 -15.66 26.26
CA GLU A 504 -21.42 -14.64 25.39
C GLU A 504 -20.86 -14.75 23.98
N THR A 505 -21.62 -14.26 22.99
CA THR A 505 -21.12 -14.01 21.64
C THR A 505 -20.88 -12.53 21.48
N ILE A 506 -19.63 -12.15 21.28
CA ILE A 506 -19.17 -10.76 21.18
C ILE A 506 -18.93 -10.45 19.72
N LYS A 507 -19.69 -9.46 19.21
CA LYS A 507 -19.60 -9.00 17.82
C LYS A 507 -18.53 -7.93 17.70
N ARG A 508 -17.78 -7.98 16.60
CA ARG A 508 -16.87 -6.89 16.27
C ARG A 508 -17.67 -5.63 15.94
N PRO A 509 -17.36 -4.47 16.56
CA PRO A 509 -18.00 -3.22 16.18
C PRO A 509 -17.84 -2.96 14.69
N ALA A 510 -18.91 -2.51 14.04
CA ALA A 510 -18.97 -2.16 12.60
C ALA A 510 -18.69 -3.32 11.60
N ASN A 511 -18.41 -4.54 12.03
CA ASN A 511 -18.31 -5.71 11.15
C ASN A 511 -19.33 -6.78 11.56
N LYS A 512 -20.27 -7.07 10.67
CA LYS A 512 -21.36 -8.05 10.96
C LYS A 512 -20.93 -9.49 10.75
N ASN A 513 -19.82 -9.73 10.09
CA ASN A 513 -19.36 -11.06 9.69
C ASN A 513 -18.25 -11.60 10.62
N GLU A 514 -17.78 -10.80 11.57
CA GLU A 514 -16.78 -11.21 12.54
C GLU A 514 -17.36 -11.17 13.95
N ASP A 515 -17.69 -12.33 14.47
CA ASP A 515 -18.13 -12.50 15.84
C ASP A 515 -17.45 -13.74 16.46
N VAL A 516 -17.10 -13.61 17.73
CA VAL A 516 -16.52 -14.71 18.50
C VAL A 516 -17.42 -15.08 19.66
N THR A 517 -17.48 -16.38 19.93
CA THR A 517 -18.18 -16.89 21.12
C THR A 517 -17.15 -17.27 22.19
N LEU A 518 -17.30 -16.70 23.36
CA LEU A 518 -16.46 -16.95 24.53
C LEU A 518 -17.07 -18.06 25.38
N TYR A 519 -16.24 -19.03 25.74
CA TYR A 519 -16.58 -20.13 26.63
C TYR A 519 -15.66 -20.14 27.86
N LEU A 520 -16.22 -20.57 28.97
CA LEU A 520 -15.51 -20.78 30.23
C LEU A 520 -15.54 -22.27 30.57
N ARG A 521 -14.41 -22.84 30.96
CA ARG A 521 -14.36 -24.25 31.40
C ARG A 521 -15.12 -24.42 32.70
N ARG A 522 -15.95 -25.43 32.77
CA ARG A 522 -16.64 -25.79 34.01
C ARG A 522 -15.61 -26.34 34.98
N VAL A 523 -15.54 -25.77 36.16
CA VAL A 523 -14.76 -26.33 37.27
C VAL A 523 -15.55 -27.59 37.72
N GLN A 524 -14.92 -28.75 37.60
CA GLN A 524 -15.47 -30.01 38.13
C GLN A 524 -15.45 -29.97 39.65
#